data_07067b23e9cbd2c5396498de78974106
#
_entry.id   07067b23e9cbd2c5396498de78974106
#
_cell.length_a   1.000
_cell.length_b   1.000
_cell.length_c   1.000
_cell.angle_alpha   90.00
_cell.angle_beta   90.00
_cell.angle_gamma   90.00
#
_symmetry.space_group_name_H-M   'P 1'
#
loop_
_entity.id
_entity.type
_entity.pdbx_description
1 polymer ?
#
loop_
_entity_poly.entity_id
_entity_poly.type
_entity_poly.pdbx_seq_one_letter_code
_entity_poly.pdbx_strand_id
1 'polypeptide(L)'
;KGYDVHDVYTPFAVHNLDRVLGVKRSRLSTAAFAFGMTGLTSAVALQSYASYFDWPMNVGGKPFLHIPTYIPITFELSILFTAFGMVGCFFIVNKMFWGRNTDIYDLRVTDDRFVIAVNIHEGKTNVDELSNIFKQGGALEVRERIVEL
;
A
#
# COMPACT_ATOMS: atom_id res chain seq x y z
N LYS A 1 -10.41 -7.50 27.30
CA LYS A 1 -11.67 -6.79 27.12
C LYS A 1 -11.68 -6.33 25.66
N GLY A 2 -12.65 -6.75 24.85
CA GLY A 2 -12.65 -6.60 23.40
C GLY A 2 -12.95 -5.16 22.91
N TYR A 3 -12.07 -4.23 23.17
CA TYR A 3 -12.14 -2.90 22.59
C TYR A 3 -11.56 -2.92 21.16
N ASP A 4 -12.20 -2.23 20.24
CA ASP A 4 -11.79 -2.15 18.84
C ASP A 4 -10.75 -1.03 18.66
N VAL A 5 -9.49 -1.43 18.53
CA VAL A 5 -8.40 -0.50 18.28
C VAL A 5 -8.44 -0.12 16.80
N HIS A 6 -8.65 1.17 16.53
CA HIS A 6 -8.70 1.68 15.16
C HIS A 6 -7.32 1.67 14.51
N ASP A 7 -6.34 2.30 15.17
CA ASP A 7 -4.96 2.36 14.70
C ASP A 7 -4.01 2.79 15.82
N VAL A 8 -2.71 2.58 15.60
CA VAL A 8 -1.66 2.99 16.52
C VAL A 8 -0.59 3.75 15.75
N TYR A 9 -0.37 4.99 16.14
CA TYR A 9 0.61 5.88 15.51
C TYR A 9 1.86 5.94 16.37
N THR A 10 3.01 5.68 15.76
CA THR A 10 4.30 5.64 16.46
C THR A 10 5.34 6.43 15.68
N PRO A 11 6.23 7.20 16.35
CA PRO A 11 7.27 7.98 15.68
C PRO A 11 8.36 7.10 15.04
N PHE A 12 8.47 5.86 15.47
CA PHE A 12 9.39 4.87 14.90
C PHE A 12 8.76 3.47 14.90
N ALA A 13 9.33 2.58 14.10
CA ALA A 13 8.82 1.21 13.97
C ALA A 13 8.94 0.44 15.29
N VAL A 14 7.81 -0.03 15.83
CA VAL A 14 7.74 -0.88 17.03
C VAL A 14 7.65 -2.34 16.62
N HIS A 15 8.58 -3.15 17.10
CA HIS A 15 8.63 -4.58 16.79
C HIS A 15 7.36 -5.32 17.28
N ASN A 16 6.83 -6.21 16.45
CA ASN A 16 5.64 -7.02 16.73
C ASN A 16 4.32 -6.26 16.90
N LEU A 17 4.26 -4.96 16.68
CA LEU A 17 3.02 -4.18 16.76
C LEU A 17 1.96 -4.74 15.80
N ASP A 18 2.34 -5.05 14.56
CA ASP A 18 1.47 -5.62 13.53
C ASP A 18 0.79 -6.91 13.98
N ARG A 19 1.53 -7.75 14.73
CA ARG A 19 0.99 -9.01 15.27
C ARG A 19 -0.01 -8.76 16.39
N VAL A 20 0.25 -7.79 17.25
CA VAL A 20 -0.64 -7.44 18.36
C VAL A 20 -1.94 -6.83 17.84
N LEU A 21 -1.85 -5.99 16.80
CA LEU A 21 -3.00 -5.38 16.14
C LEU A 21 -3.74 -6.35 15.20
N GLY A 22 -3.19 -7.54 14.95
CA GLY A 22 -3.79 -8.50 14.03
C GLY A 22 -3.80 -8.03 12.58
N VAL A 23 -2.87 -7.18 12.18
CA VAL A 23 -2.78 -6.63 10.82
C VAL A 23 -2.53 -7.76 9.83
N LYS A 24 -3.40 -7.89 8.84
CA LYS A 24 -3.27 -8.89 7.78
C LYS A 24 -2.16 -8.52 6.81
N ARG A 25 -1.48 -9.55 6.28
CA ARG A 25 -0.47 -9.37 5.24
C ARG A 25 -1.03 -8.58 4.05
N SER A 26 -0.30 -7.57 3.62
CA SER A 26 -0.66 -6.76 2.45
C SER A 26 -0.65 -7.61 1.18
N ARG A 27 -1.65 -7.42 0.32
CA ARG A 27 -1.73 -8.02 -1.02
C ARG A 27 -0.92 -7.26 -2.07
N LEU A 28 -0.14 -6.28 -1.65
CA LEU A 28 0.63 -5.42 -2.55
C LEU A 28 1.64 -6.23 -3.38
N SER A 29 2.27 -7.24 -2.78
CA SER A 29 3.19 -8.15 -3.48
C SER A 29 2.52 -8.92 -4.62
N THR A 30 1.28 -9.35 -4.42
CA THR A 30 0.49 -10.01 -5.48
C THR A 30 0.15 -9.05 -6.61
N ALA A 31 -0.19 -7.80 -6.28
CA ALA A 31 -0.42 -6.76 -7.28
C ALA A 31 0.85 -6.47 -8.09
N ALA A 32 2.01 -6.36 -7.44
CA ALA A 32 3.31 -6.19 -8.11
C ALA A 32 3.57 -7.29 -9.14
N PHE A 33 3.36 -8.54 -8.74
CA PHE A 33 3.52 -9.68 -9.64
C PHE A 33 2.55 -9.62 -10.83
N ALA A 34 1.27 -9.29 -10.59
CA ALA A 34 0.27 -9.18 -11.65
C ALA A 34 0.64 -8.09 -12.67
N PHE A 35 1.07 -6.91 -12.21
CA PHE A 35 1.52 -5.83 -13.10
C PHE A 35 2.79 -6.20 -13.85
N GLY A 36 3.76 -6.86 -13.22
CA GLY A 36 4.96 -7.35 -13.88
C GLY A 36 4.66 -8.35 -14.99
N MET A 37 3.77 -9.30 -14.73
CA MET A 37 3.31 -10.27 -15.75
C MET A 37 2.55 -9.59 -16.89
N THR A 38 1.74 -8.58 -16.58
CA THR A 38 1.05 -7.79 -17.62
C THR A 38 2.07 -7.04 -18.49
N GLY A 39 3.07 -6.42 -17.89
CA GLY A 39 4.15 -5.75 -18.61
C GLY A 39 4.93 -6.71 -19.51
N LEU A 40 5.29 -7.88 -18.98
CA LEU A 40 6.00 -8.92 -19.73
C LEU A 40 5.20 -9.41 -20.94
N THR A 41 3.94 -9.78 -20.71
CA THR A 41 3.08 -10.30 -21.79
C THR A 41 2.79 -9.25 -22.86
N SER A 42 2.53 -8.01 -22.47
CA SER A 42 2.31 -6.91 -23.41
C SER A 42 3.57 -6.56 -24.20
N ALA A 43 4.75 -6.62 -23.58
CA ALA A 43 6.02 -6.39 -24.27
C ALA A 43 6.29 -7.44 -25.34
N VAL A 44 6.14 -8.72 -24.99
CA VAL A 44 6.34 -9.83 -25.95
C VAL A 44 5.31 -9.75 -27.07
N ALA A 45 4.04 -9.50 -26.75
CA ALA A 45 2.98 -9.39 -27.74
C ALA A 45 3.24 -8.22 -28.72
N LEU A 46 3.59 -7.03 -28.18
CA LEU A 46 3.87 -5.86 -28.99
C LEU A 46 5.05 -6.08 -29.94
N GLN A 47 6.16 -6.60 -29.41
CA GLN A 47 7.36 -6.85 -30.19
C GLN A 47 7.14 -7.94 -31.26
N SER A 48 6.42 -9.00 -30.90
CA SER A 48 6.10 -10.08 -31.85
C SER A 48 5.17 -9.55 -32.95
N TYR A 49 4.17 -8.75 -32.60
CA TYR A 49 3.27 -8.13 -33.56
C TYR A 49 4.04 -7.21 -34.53
N ALA A 50 4.84 -6.29 -34.00
CA ALA A 50 5.61 -5.35 -34.79
C ALA A 50 6.62 -6.04 -35.72
N SER A 51 7.30 -7.08 -35.23
CA SER A 51 8.38 -7.74 -35.99
C SER A 51 7.86 -8.74 -37.03
N TYR A 52 6.68 -9.32 -36.83
CA TYR A 52 6.17 -10.36 -37.70
C TYR A 52 5.01 -9.92 -38.60
N PHE A 53 4.09 -9.10 -38.07
CA PHE A 53 2.87 -8.74 -38.81
C PHE A 53 2.93 -7.32 -39.40
N ASP A 54 3.36 -6.33 -38.59
CA ASP A 54 3.25 -4.92 -38.98
C ASP A 54 4.41 -4.50 -39.91
N TRP A 55 5.65 -4.79 -39.51
CA TRP A 55 6.84 -4.39 -40.28
C TRP A 55 7.89 -5.52 -40.29
N PRO A 56 7.68 -6.59 -41.07
CA PRO A 56 8.63 -7.69 -41.16
C PRO A 56 9.92 -7.27 -41.88
N MET A 57 10.92 -6.83 -41.11
CA MET A 57 12.23 -6.47 -41.63
C MET A 57 13.26 -7.56 -41.34
N ASN A 58 13.93 -8.03 -42.39
CA ASN A 58 15.08 -8.91 -42.22
C ASN A 58 16.36 -8.07 -42.15
N VAL A 59 16.94 -7.95 -40.97
CA VAL A 59 18.17 -7.21 -40.74
C VAL A 59 19.30 -8.18 -40.41
N GLY A 60 20.30 -8.26 -41.28
CA GLY A 60 21.48 -9.09 -41.08
C GLY A 60 21.20 -10.61 -41.05
N GLY A 61 20.14 -11.07 -41.73
CA GLY A 61 19.80 -12.49 -41.82
C GLY A 61 19.15 -13.05 -40.56
N LYS A 62 18.74 -12.22 -39.60
CA LYS A 62 18.08 -12.70 -38.37
C LYS A 62 16.61 -13.05 -38.65
N PRO A 63 16.09 -14.14 -38.03
CA PRO A 63 14.69 -14.47 -38.15
C PRO A 63 13.80 -13.37 -37.56
N PHE A 64 12.57 -13.19 -38.07
CA PHE A 64 11.64 -12.13 -37.62
C PHE A 64 11.32 -12.24 -36.11
N LEU A 65 11.20 -13.45 -35.57
CA LEU A 65 11.01 -13.72 -34.15
C LEU A 65 12.34 -14.08 -33.47
N HIS A 66 13.18 -13.07 -33.24
CA HIS A 66 14.45 -13.27 -32.58
C HIS A 66 14.36 -12.96 -31.08
N ILE A 67 13.97 -13.94 -30.27
CA ILE A 67 13.72 -13.82 -28.83
C ILE A 67 14.82 -13.07 -28.04
N PRO A 68 16.13 -13.30 -28.29
CA PRO A 68 17.17 -12.59 -27.56
C PRO A 68 17.12 -11.06 -27.70
N THR A 69 16.62 -10.53 -28.80
CA THR A 69 16.48 -9.08 -28.99
C THR A 69 15.30 -8.49 -28.22
N TYR A 70 14.35 -9.34 -27.81
CA TYR A 70 13.17 -8.91 -27.04
C TYR A 70 13.48 -8.73 -25.54
N ILE A 71 14.54 -9.37 -25.04
CA ILE A 71 14.86 -9.39 -23.61
C ILE A 71 14.97 -7.99 -23.00
N PRO A 72 15.74 -7.03 -23.56
CA PRO A 72 15.88 -5.71 -22.95
C PRO A 72 14.55 -4.96 -22.83
N ILE A 73 13.76 -4.92 -23.90
CA ILE A 73 12.48 -4.20 -23.92
C ILE A 73 11.46 -4.89 -23.02
N THR A 74 11.44 -6.23 -23.02
CA THR A 74 10.53 -6.99 -22.13
C THR A 74 10.84 -6.75 -20.67
N PHE A 75 12.13 -6.70 -20.33
CA PHE A 75 12.57 -6.36 -18.97
C PHE A 75 12.14 -4.93 -18.57
N GLU A 76 12.39 -3.97 -19.44
CA GLU A 76 12.06 -2.57 -19.21
C GLU A 76 10.55 -2.36 -19.01
N LEU A 77 9.72 -2.89 -19.92
CA LEU A 77 8.26 -2.79 -19.77
C LEU A 77 7.74 -3.50 -18.53
N SER A 78 8.29 -4.65 -18.18
CA SER A 78 7.88 -5.36 -16.96
C SER A 78 8.13 -4.55 -15.71
N ILE A 79 9.29 -3.90 -15.61
CA ILE A 79 9.61 -3.01 -14.49
C ILE A 79 8.72 -1.76 -14.50
N LEU A 80 8.54 -1.15 -15.67
CA LEU A 80 7.73 0.05 -15.83
C LEU A 80 6.28 -0.18 -15.37
N PHE A 81 5.65 -1.24 -15.84
CA PHE A 81 4.29 -1.61 -15.43
C PHE A 81 4.21 -1.92 -13.95
N THR A 82 5.20 -2.62 -13.40
CA THR A 82 5.27 -2.90 -11.97
C THR A 82 5.37 -1.61 -11.17
N ALA A 83 6.27 -0.71 -11.54
CA ALA A 83 6.49 0.53 -10.81
C ALA A 83 5.24 1.42 -10.81
N PHE A 84 4.67 1.72 -11.97
CA PHE A 84 3.46 2.53 -12.06
C PHE A 84 2.24 1.85 -11.44
N GLY A 85 2.09 0.54 -11.64
CA GLY A 85 1.03 -0.23 -11.01
C GLY A 85 1.10 -0.21 -9.49
N MET A 86 2.29 -0.36 -8.92
CA MET A 86 2.50 -0.30 -7.48
C MET A 86 2.23 1.09 -6.91
N VAL A 87 2.71 2.15 -7.58
CA VAL A 87 2.43 3.54 -7.17
C VAL A 87 0.92 3.79 -7.20
N GLY A 88 0.24 3.40 -8.26
CA GLY A 88 -1.22 3.51 -8.37
C GLY A 88 -1.95 2.75 -7.26
N CYS A 89 -1.57 1.49 -7.01
CA CYS A 89 -2.13 0.70 -5.92
C CYS A 89 -1.88 1.34 -4.55
N PHE A 90 -0.70 1.89 -4.33
CA PHE A 90 -0.38 2.58 -3.09
C PHE A 90 -1.32 3.76 -2.84
N PHE A 91 -1.52 4.62 -3.83
CA PHE A 91 -2.43 5.75 -3.71
C PHE A 91 -3.89 5.32 -3.49
N ILE A 92 -4.34 4.27 -4.19
CA ILE A 92 -5.70 3.75 -4.05
C ILE A 92 -5.92 3.13 -2.67
N VAL A 93 -5.02 2.25 -2.23
CA VAL A 93 -5.15 1.54 -0.95
C VAL A 93 -5.10 2.51 0.24
N ASN A 94 -4.20 3.49 0.18
CA ASN A 94 -4.07 4.51 1.23
C ASN A 94 -5.08 5.64 1.06
N LYS A 95 -5.93 5.58 0.02
CA LYS A 95 -6.94 6.60 -0.29
C LYS A 95 -6.34 8.02 -0.36
N MET A 96 -5.11 8.13 -0.86
CA MET A 96 -4.38 9.40 -0.99
C MET A 96 -4.76 10.11 -2.28
N PHE A 97 -5.95 10.70 -2.31
CA PHE A 97 -6.42 11.49 -3.45
C PHE A 97 -6.30 12.99 -3.17
N TRP A 98 -6.19 13.75 -4.24
CA TRP A 98 -6.19 15.22 -4.16
C TRP A 98 -7.45 15.73 -3.46
N GLY A 99 -7.27 16.63 -2.48
CA GLY A 99 -8.38 17.23 -1.73
C GLY A 99 -8.93 16.42 -0.57
N ARG A 100 -8.34 15.27 -0.23
CA ARG A 100 -8.73 14.52 0.95
C ARG A 100 -8.11 15.14 2.21
N ASN A 101 -8.96 15.50 3.15
CA ASN A 101 -8.51 15.86 4.49
C ASN A 101 -8.04 14.59 5.22
N THR A 102 -6.80 14.59 5.65
CA THR A 102 -6.27 13.52 6.50
C THR A 102 -6.47 13.96 7.95
N ASP A 103 -7.18 13.15 8.72
CA ASP A 103 -7.34 13.41 10.14
C ASP A 103 -6.00 13.22 10.85
N ILE A 104 -5.39 14.33 11.22
CA ILE A 104 -4.18 14.34 12.03
C ILE A 104 -4.61 14.31 13.48
N TYR A 105 -4.35 13.21 14.17
CA TYR A 105 -4.70 13.04 15.59
C TYR A 105 -3.83 13.91 16.49
N ASP A 106 -2.53 13.97 16.24
CA ASP A 106 -1.58 14.87 16.90
C ASP A 106 -0.42 15.17 15.95
N LEU A 107 0.00 16.42 15.85
CA LEU A 107 1.14 16.84 15.00
C LEU A 107 2.47 16.24 15.46
N ARG A 108 2.58 15.85 16.72
CA ARG A 108 3.80 15.26 17.30
C ARG A 108 3.90 13.75 17.19
N VAL A 109 2.98 13.13 16.44
CA VAL A 109 3.00 11.67 16.19
C VAL A 109 4.25 11.22 15.45
N THR A 110 4.82 12.10 14.62
CA THR A 110 6.04 11.83 13.87
C THR A 110 7.32 12.15 14.66
N ASP A 111 7.21 12.85 15.78
CA ASP A 111 8.36 13.30 16.57
C ASP A 111 8.58 12.44 17.82
N ASP A 112 7.70 12.55 18.81
CA ASP A 112 7.93 12.02 20.15
C ASP A 112 6.69 11.41 20.82
N ARG A 113 5.51 11.44 20.16
CA ARG A 113 4.28 10.93 20.76
C ARG A 113 3.81 9.62 20.15
N PHE A 114 3.42 8.72 21.04
CA PHE A 114 2.66 7.51 20.69
C PHE A 114 1.19 7.77 20.87
N VAL A 115 0.38 7.50 19.85
CA VAL A 115 -1.06 7.72 19.90
C VAL A 115 -1.78 6.40 19.58
N ILE A 116 -2.68 6.00 20.46
CA ILE A 116 -3.56 4.86 20.27
C ILE A 116 -4.96 5.39 20.01
N ALA A 117 -5.50 5.16 18.83
CA ALA A 117 -6.87 5.49 18.48
C ALA A 117 -7.78 4.28 18.68
N VAL A 118 -8.88 4.46 19.40
CA VAL A 118 -9.86 3.41 19.67
C VAL A 118 -11.24 3.87 19.21
N ASN A 119 -11.93 2.99 18.48
CA ASN A 119 -13.29 3.26 18.03
C ASN A 119 -14.26 3.16 19.22
N ILE A 120 -14.99 4.24 19.44
CA ILE A 120 -16.07 4.30 20.41
C ILE A 120 -17.39 4.02 19.68
N HIS A 121 -18.03 2.92 20.00
CA HIS A 121 -19.35 2.57 19.49
C HIS A 121 -20.39 2.93 20.54
N GLU A 122 -21.34 3.79 20.16
CA GLU A 122 -22.43 4.19 21.05
C GLU A 122 -23.18 2.95 21.60
N GLY A 123 -23.34 2.90 22.91
CA GLY A 123 -24.03 1.82 23.62
C GLY A 123 -23.21 0.54 23.91
N LYS A 124 -21.99 0.41 23.41
CA LYS A 124 -21.11 -0.76 23.68
C LYS A 124 -19.83 -0.41 24.43
N THR A 125 -19.39 0.84 24.35
CA THR A 125 -18.11 1.25 24.93
C THR A 125 -18.37 2.22 26.08
N ASN A 126 -17.93 1.84 27.28
CA ASN A 126 -17.98 2.74 28.43
C ASN A 126 -16.72 3.63 28.39
N VAL A 127 -16.92 4.88 28.05
CA VAL A 127 -15.83 5.87 27.84
C VAL A 127 -15.05 6.11 29.15
N ASP A 128 -15.73 6.16 30.28
CA ASP A 128 -15.10 6.36 31.59
C ASP A 128 -14.19 5.18 31.97
N GLU A 129 -14.65 3.95 31.70
CA GLU A 129 -13.86 2.75 31.95
C GLU A 129 -12.63 2.72 31.05
N LEU A 130 -12.79 3.06 29.77
CA LEU A 130 -11.69 3.11 28.80
C LEU A 130 -10.65 4.17 29.19
N SER A 131 -11.11 5.38 29.58
CA SER A 131 -10.24 6.44 30.07
C SER A 131 -9.43 6.01 31.30
N ASN A 132 -10.07 5.31 32.24
CA ASN A 132 -9.38 4.80 33.41
C ASN A 132 -8.33 3.72 33.09
N ILE A 133 -8.63 2.85 32.12
CA ILE A 133 -7.66 1.82 31.64
C ILE A 133 -6.43 2.51 31.03
N PHE A 134 -6.62 3.53 30.19
CA PHE A 134 -5.51 4.26 29.61
C PHE A 134 -4.67 5.00 30.65
N LYS A 135 -5.31 5.66 31.61
CA LYS A 135 -4.61 6.35 32.72
C LYS A 135 -3.82 5.35 33.59
N GLN A 136 -4.38 4.19 33.90
CA GLN A 136 -3.68 3.12 34.60
C GLN A 136 -2.51 2.54 33.80
N GLY A 137 -2.64 2.53 32.46
CA GLY A 137 -1.59 2.13 31.53
C GLY A 137 -0.48 3.17 31.33
N GLY A 138 -0.58 4.33 32.00
CA GLY A 138 0.43 5.39 31.90
C GLY A 138 0.20 6.40 30.78
N ALA A 139 -1.02 6.50 30.23
CA ALA A 139 -1.32 7.51 29.24
C ALA A 139 -1.24 8.92 29.86
N LEU A 140 -0.47 9.79 29.20
CA LEU A 140 -0.28 11.17 29.62
C LEU A 140 -1.55 12.02 29.38
N GLU A 141 -2.28 11.71 28.32
CA GLU A 141 -3.46 12.45 27.91
C GLU A 141 -4.46 11.51 27.23
N VAL A 142 -5.74 11.69 27.53
CA VAL A 142 -6.86 11.00 26.87
C VAL A 142 -7.83 12.06 26.36
N ARG A 143 -8.08 12.05 25.04
CA ARG A 143 -8.99 12.98 24.36
C ARG A 143 -10.05 12.21 23.61
N GLU A 144 -11.26 12.71 23.64
CA GLU A 144 -12.32 12.28 22.73
C GLU A 144 -12.35 13.21 21.51
N ARG A 145 -12.55 12.62 20.33
CA ARG A 145 -12.70 13.37 19.10
C ARG A 145 -13.81 12.75 18.25
N ILE A 146 -14.71 13.59 17.77
CA ILE A 146 -15.68 13.17 16.76
C ILE A 146 -15.00 13.29 15.40
N VAL A 147 -14.92 12.17 14.68
CA VAL A 147 -14.40 12.10 13.30
C VAL A 147 -15.60 11.87 12.39
N GLU A 148 -15.85 12.78 11.49
CA GLU A 148 -16.84 12.58 10.41
C GLU A 148 -16.18 11.63 9.37
N LEU A 149 -16.78 10.45 9.19
CA LEU A 149 -16.33 9.39 8.27
C LEU A 149 -16.84 9.66 6.84
#